data_0f434cd2a61dc01a84b4d51233753f5f
#
_entry.id   0f434cd2a61dc01a84b4d51233753f5f
#
_cell.length_a   1.000
_cell.length_b   1.000
_cell.length_c   1.000
_cell.angle_alpha   90.00
_cell.angle_beta   90.00
_cell.angle_gamma   90.00
#
_symmetry.space_group_name_H-M   'P 1'
#
loop_
_entity.id
_entity.type
_entity.pdbx_description
1 polymer ?
#
loop_
_entity_poly.entity_id
_entity_poly.type
_entity_poly.pdbx_seq_one_letter_code
_entity_poly.pdbx_strand_id
1 'polypeptide(L)'
;TIEPNVGVVDVPDERLKVLHEMYNSKKTTPASVSFVDIAGLVKGASRGEGLGNKFLSHIRQVDAVAHVVRCFASGDITHVEGSVDPIRDIEIINTELCLADLDSVEKRLDRVSRTAKSGNKEARAEEAVLEKVKKVVEEAIPARQAELSEDELELIKDLNLLTLKPTLYVANVSEDEAATAENDNEYVAKVKEY
;
A
#
# COMPACT_ATOMS: atom_id res chain seq x y z
N THR A 1 9.95 16.66 -15.28
CA THR A 1 9.42 16.35 -13.94
C THR A 1 8.07 15.71 -14.15
N ILE A 2 7.96 14.42 -13.84
CA ILE A 2 6.66 13.76 -13.82
C ILE A 2 6.04 14.14 -12.48
N GLU A 3 5.20 15.16 -12.48
CA GLU A 3 4.37 15.49 -11.32
C GLU A 3 3.20 14.49 -11.30
N PRO A 4 2.84 13.94 -10.14
CA PRO A 4 1.71 13.03 -10.03
C PRO A 4 0.41 13.78 -10.33
N ASN A 5 -0.49 13.17 -11.09
CA ASN A 5 -1.84 13.68 -11.26
C ASN A 5 -2.61 13.45 -9.96
N VAL A 6 -3.33 14.47 -9.50
CA VAL A 6 -4.16 14.36 -8.29
C VAL A 6 -5.61 14.59 -8.65
N GLY A 7 -6.46 13.62 -8.35
CA GLY A 7 -7.91 13.72 -8.45
C GLY A 7 -8.55 13.74 -7.06
N VAL A 8 -9.47 14.66 -6.81
CA VAL A 8 -10.22 14.74 -5.55
C VAL A 8 -11.66 14.31 -5.81
N VAL A 9 -12.18 13.40 -4.98
CA VAL A 9 -13.53 12.86 -5.09
C VAL A 9 -14.24 12.99 -3.74
N ASP A 10 -15.46 13.49 -3.77
CA ASP A 10 -16.31 13.54 -2.58
C ASP A 10 -16.81 12.12 -2.22
N VAL A 11 -16.81 11.81 -0.93
CA VAL A 11 -17.33 10.54 -0.40
C VAL A 11 -18.83 10.66 -0.24
N PRO A 12 -19.65 9.87 -0.97
CA PRO A 12 -21.09 9.85 -0.79
C PRO A 12 -21.45 9.38 0.63
N ASP A 13 -22.30 10.13 1.33
CA ASP A 13 -22.79 9.76 2.65
C ASP A 13 -24.25 10.20 2.82
N GLU A 14 -25.18 9.23 2.77
CA GLU A 14 -26.61 9.49 2.91
C GLU A 14 -26.99 10.13 4.26
N ARG A 15 -26.17 9.94 5.30
CA ARG A 15 -26.37 10.55 6.62
C ARG A 15 -26.31 12.07 6.54
N LEU A 16 -25.47 12.62 5.66
CA LEU A 16 -25.35 14.06 5.46
C LEU A 16 -26.64 14.66 4.92
N LYS A 17 -27.35 13.97 4.04
CA LYS A 17 -28.64 14.40 3.51
C LYS A 17 -29.69 14.44 4.60
N VAL A 18 -29.79 13.40 5.41
CA VAL A 18 -30.71 13.30 6.54
C VAL A 18 -30.44 14.44 7.55
N LEU A 19 -29.16 14.65 7.92
CA LEU A 19 -28.79 15.73 8.84
C LEU A 19 -29.07 17.11 8.26
N HIS A 20 -28.87 17.31 6.97
CA HIS A 20 -29.21 18.56 6.30
C HIS A 20 -30.71 18.88 6.40
N GLU A 21 -31.56 17.89 6.14
CA GLU A 21 -33.02 18.04 6.23
C GLU A 21 -33.49 18.28 7.67
N MET A 22 -32.91 17.54 8.65
CA MET A 22 -33.26 17.69 10.07
C MET A 22 -32.93 19.08 10.63
N TYR A 23 -31.77 19.62 10.27
CA TYR A 23 -31.24 20.86 10.84
C TYR A 23 -31.41 22.07 9.93
N ASN A 24 -31.98 21.90 8.73
CA ASN A 24 -32.10 22.93 7.70
C ASN A 24 -30.79 23.71 7.51
N SER A 25 -29.69 22.98 7.39
CA SER A 25 -28.34 23.54 7.32
C SER A 25 -28.15 24.34 6.03
N LYS A 26 -27.40 25.43 6.12
CA LYS A 26 -27.10 26.30 4.95
C LYS A 26 -26.17 25.65 3.95
N LYS A 27 -25.34 24.69 4.40
CA LYS A 27 -24.33 24.00 3.57
C LYS A 27 -24.07 22.59 4.12
N THR A 28 -23.87 21.65 3.22
CA THR A 28 -23.40 20.31 3.51
C THR A 28 -22.02 20.14 2.87
N THR A 29 -21.06 19.65 3.65
CA THR A 29 -19.70 19.42 3.14
C THR A 29 -19.37 17.95 3.37
N PRO A 30 -19.26 17.13 2.31
CA PRO A 30 -18.85 15.75 2.43
C PRO A 30 -17.36 15.63 2.78
N ALA A 31 -16.96 14.46 3.26
CA ALA A 31 -15.56 14.09 3.26
C ALA A 31 -15.06 13.93 1.82
N SER A 32 -13.78 14.14 1.59
CA SER A 32 -13.16 13.95 0.28
C SER A 32 -11.95 13.03 0.36
N VAL A 33 -11.69 12.29 -0.71
CA VAL A 33 -10.50 11.44 -0.88
C VAL A 33 -9.71 11.99 -2.05
N SER A 34 -8.40 12.14 -1.85
CA SER A 34 -7.47 12.53 -2.90
C SER A 34 -6.79 11.28 -3.46
N PHE A 35 -7.00 11.03 -4.75
CA PHE A 35 -6.29 9.98 -5.49
C PHE A 35 -5.07 10.58 -6.15
N VAL A 36 -3.90 10.00 -5.85
CA VAL A 36 -2.62 10.41 -6.45
C VAL A 36 -2.22 9.32 -7.44
N ASP A 37 -2.19 9.66 -8.73
CA ASP A 37 -1.74 8.73 -9.77
C ASP A 37 -0.21 8.61 -9.71
N ILE A 38 0.26 7.45 -9.31
CA ILE A 38 1.68 7.14 -9.16
C ILE A 38 2.06 6.23 -10.33
N ALA A 39 3.01 6.68 -11.17
CA ALA A 39 3.52 5.89 -12.29
C ALA A 39 3.94 4.49 -11.82
N GLY A 40 3.60 3.45 -12.62
CA GLY A 40 3.72 2.05 -12.21
C GLY A 40 5.11 1.65 -11.69
N LEU A 41 5.11 0.82 -10.66
CA LEU A 41 6.31 0.23 -10.09
C LEU A 41 6.86 -0.83 -11.07
N VAL A 42 8.14 -0.75 -11.35
CA VAL A 42 8.86 -1.79 -12.09
C VAL A 42 9.78 -2.57 -11.16
N LYS A 43 10.02 -3.83 -11.49
CA LYS A 43 10.96 -4.71 -10.78
C LYS A 43 12.34 -4.05 -10.66
N GLY A 44 12.93 -4.05 -9.46
CA GLY A 44 14.20 -3.41 -9.18
C GLY A 44 14.10 -1.96 -8.69
N ALA A 45 12.90 -1.42 -8.47
CA ALA A 45 12.69 -0.07 -7.97
C ALA A 45 13.28 0.18 -6.58
N SER A 46 13.33 -0.85 -5.73
CA SER A 46 13.92 -0.81 -4.38
C SER A 46 15.43 -0.64 -4.37
N ARG A 47 16.12 -1.01 -5.46
CA ARG A 47 17.59 -0.92 -5.57
C ARG A 47 18.12 0.49 -5.87
N GLY A 48 17.26 1.49 -5.87
CA GLY A 48 17.67 2.89 -5.72
C GLY A 48 18.13 3.63 -6.97
N GLU A 49 17.95 3.11 -8.17
CA GLU A 49 18.32 3.83 -9.39
C GLU A 49 17.11 4.61 -9.98
N GLY A 50 17.19 5.92 -9.94
CA GLY A 50 16.34 6.83 -10.74
C GLY A 50 14.86 6.90 -10.31
N LEU A 51 13.94 6.46 -11.18
CA LEU A 51 12.48 6.60 -11.03
C LEU A 51 11.89 5.80 -9.85
N GLY A 52 12.52 4.70 -9.45
CA GLY A 52 12.06 3.85 -8.35
C GLY A 52 12.02 4.58 -7.00
N ASN A 53 13.04 5.36 -6.65
CA ASN A 53 13.08 6.12 -5.41
C ASN A 53 11.98 7.20 -5.34
N LYS A 54 11.68 7.87 -6.47
CA LYS A 54 10.58 8.83 -6.53
C LYS A 54 9.24 8.16 -6.32
N PHE A 55 9.04 7.01 -6.96
CA PHE A 55 7.83 6.20 -6.79
C PHE A 55 7.61 5.83 -5.31
N LEU A 56 8.63 5.25 -4.66
CA LEU A 56 8.54 4.87 -3.24
C LEU A 56 8.30 6.09 -2.33
N SER A 57 8.87 7.26 -2.66
CA SER A 57 8.63 8.49 -1.91
C SER A 57 7.18 8.97 -1.99
N HIS A 58 6.52 8.79 -3.14
CA HIS A 58 5.11 9.14 -3.30
C HIS A 58 4.21 8.20 -2.48
N ILE A 59 4.49 6.88 -2.48
CA ILE A 59 3.75 5.95 -1.61
C ILE A 59 3.92 6.31 -0.14
N ARG A 60 5.09 6.76 0.29
CA ARG A 60 5.30 7.19 1.70
C ARG A 60 4.38 8.33 2.13
N GLN A 61 3.96 9.19 1.20
CA GLN A 61 3.18 10.39 1.48
C GLN A 61 1.65 10.16 1.52
N VAL A 62 1.17 8.99 1.09
CA VAL A 62 -0.26 8.69 1.09
C VAL A 62 -0.66 7.85 2.31
N ASP A 63 -1.94 7.88 2.69
CA ASP A 63 -2.46 7.15 3.86
C ASP A 63 -2.79 5.70 3.54
N ALA A 64 -3.17 5.40 2.28
CA ALA A 64 -3.54 4.07 1.79
C ALA A 64 -3.11 3.89 0.34
N VAL A 65 -3.06 2.66 -0.13
CA VAL A 65 -2.67 2.29 -1.49
C VAL A 65 -3.83 1.59 -2.20
N ALA A 66 -4.20 2.09 -3.37
CA ALA A 66 -5.06 1.37 -4.31
C ALA A 66 -4.17 0.66 -5.34
N HIS A 67 -4.01 -0.66 -5.20
CA HIS A 67 -3.20 -1.48 -6.10
C HIS A 67 -4.07 -1.97 -7.26
N VAL A 68 -3.89 -1.37 -8.43
CA VAL A 68 -4.62 -1.75 -9.64
C VAL A 68 -3.95 -2.98 -10.24
N VAL A 69 -4.70 -4.08 -10.34
CA VAL A 69 -4.23 -5.38 -10.80
C VAL A 69 -4.92 -5.76 -12.09
N ARG A 70 -4.14 -6.12 -13.11
CA ARG A 70 -4.70 -6.54 -14.40
C ARG A 70 -5.35 -7.92 -14.30
N CYS A 71 -6.65 -7.97 -14.56
CA CYS A 71 -7.49 -9.18 -14.53
C CYS A 71 -8.16 -9.46 -15.86
N PHE A 72 -7.52 -9.13 -16.98
CA PHE A 72 -8.03 -9.41 -18.34
C PHE A 72 -6.90 -9.80 -19.29
N ALA A 73 -7.18 -10.69 -20.23
CA ALA A 73 -6.30 -11.04 -21.34
C ALA A 73 -6.62 -10.17 -22.56
N SER A 74 -5.59 -9.63 -23.20
CA SER A 74 -5.72 -8.89 -24.47
C SER A 74 -4.54 -9.21 -25.35
N GLY A 75 -4.82 -9.58 -26.60
CA GLY A 75 -3.78 -9.83 -27.61
C GLY A 75 -3.01 -8.57 -28.02
N ASP A 76 -3.63 -7.40 -27.88
CA ASP A 76 -3.08 -6.11 -28.32
C ASP A 76 -2.22 -5.45 -27.25
N ILE A 77 -2.31 -5.89 -25.98
CA ILE A 77 -1.58 -5.32 -24.86
C ILE A 77 -0.59 -6.33 -24.32
N THR A 78 0.69 -6.13 -24.66
CA THR A 78 1.78 -6.98 -24.15
C THR A 78 1.89 -6.85 -22.63
N HIS A 79 1.94 -7.99 -21.93
CA HIS A 79 2.24 -8.04 -20.51
C HIS A 79 3.76 -8.03 -20.30
N VAL A 80 4.25 -7.29 -19.29
CA VAL A 80 5.69 -7.17 -19.01
C VAL A 80 6.33 -8.55 -18.73
N GLU A 81 5.61 -9.44 -18.05
CA GLU A 81 6.05 -10.80 -17.70
C GLU A 81 5.53 -11.87 -18.71
N GLY A 82 5.00 -11.46 -19.87
CA GLY A 82 4.59 -12.37 -20.98
C GLY A 82 3.25 -13.07 -20.80
N SER A 83 2.68 -13.12 -19.60
CA SER A 83 1.35 -13.70 -19.32
C SER A 83 0.63 -12.93 -18.23
N VAL A 84 -0.70 -12.96 -18.24
CA VAL A 84 -1.53 -12.36 -17.18
C VAL A 84 -1.55 -13.32 -15.98
N ASP A 85 -1.05 -12.87 -14.86
CA ASP A 85 -1.11 -13.57 -13.56
C ASP A 85 -1.20 -12.53 -12.45
N PRO A 86 -2.42 -12.25 -11.95
CA PRO A 86 -2.64 -11.18 -10.98
C PRO A 86 -1.91 -11.41 -9.65
N ILE A 87 -1.79 -12.66 -9.21
CA ILE A 87 -1.14 -12.97 -7.93
C ILE A 87 0.36 -12.74 -8.02
N ARG A 88 1.00 -13.27 -9.08
CA ARG A 88 2.42 -12.99 -9.35
C ARG A 88 2.69 -11.48 -9.42
N ASP A 89 1.83 -10.72 -10.08
CA ASP A 89 2.01 -9.27 -10.23
C ASP A 89 1.88 -8.56 -8.88
N ILE A 90 0.95 -8.98 -8.00
CA ILE A 90 0.82 -8.50 -6.63
C ILE A 90 2.08 -8.83 -5.82
N GLU A 91 2.57 -10.07 -5.90
CA GLU A 91 3.74 -10.52 -5.16
C GLU A 91 5.02 -9.79 -5.57
N ILE A 92 5.20 -9.49 -6.86
CA ILE A 92 6.32 -8.68 -7.35
C ILE A 92 6.32 -7.29 -6.69
N ILE A 93 5.17 -6.62 -6.67
CA ILE A 93 5.04 -5.30 -6.04
C ILE A 93 5.25 -5.38 -4.53
N ASN A 94 4.63 -6.34 -3.85
CA ASN A 94 4.83 -6.54 -2.41
C ASN A 94 6.29 -6.79 -2.07
N THR A 95 7.00 -7.59 -2.86
CA THR A 95 8.44 -7.85 -2.69
C THR A 95 9.26 -6.56 -2.78
N GLU A 96 9.02 -5.72 -3.79
CA GLU A 96 9.72 -4.44 -3.93
C GLU A 96 9.46 -3.48 -2.76
N LEU A 97 8.22 -3.43 -2.27
CA LEU A 97 7.87 -2.62 -1.11
C LEU A 97 8.51 -3.16 0.18
N CYS A 98 8.51 -4.49 0.37
CA CYS A 98 9.17 -5.13 1.51
C CYS A 98 10.68 -4.88 1.52
N LEU A 99 11.36 -4.94 0.37
CA LEU A 99 12.79 -4.63 0.27
C LEU A 99 13.09 -3.17 0.65
N ALA A 100 12.23 -2.23 0.25
CA ALA A 100 12.38 -0.82 0.64
C ALA A 100 12.14 -0.59 2.15
N ASP A 101 11.21 -1.33 2.73
CA ASP A 101 10.95 -1.28 4.17
C ASP A 101 12.08 -1.95 4.95
N LEU A 102 12.62 -3.07 4.48
CA LEU A 102 13.74 -3.76 5.09
C LEU A 102 14.95 -2.84 5.24
N ASP A 103 15.33 -2.09 4.19
CA ASP A 103 16.40 -1.10 4.25
C ASP A 103 16.15 -0.03 5.34
N SER A 104 14.91 0.42 5.47
CA SER A 104 14.49 1.40 6.48
C SER A 104 14.57 0.83 7.90
N VAL A 105 14.10 -0.39 8.09
CA VAL A 105 14.10 -1.12 9.36
C VAL A 105 15.54 -1.43 9.81
N GLU A 106 16.39 -1.90 8.92
CA GLU A 106 17.80 -2.21 9.24
C GLU A 106 18.57 -0.97 9.67
N LYS A 107 18.42 0.14 8.94
CA LYS A 107 19.02 1.42 9.33
C LYS A 107 18.56 1.91 10.69
N ARG A 108 17.29 1.67 11.04
CA ARG A 108 16.74 2.04 12.34
C ARG A 108 17.25 1.11 13.44
N LEU A 109 17.28 -0.19 13.19
CA LEU A 109 17.85 -1.18 14.10
C LEU A 109 19.31 -0.86 14.47
N ASP A 110 20.14 -0.51 13.53
CA ASP A 110 21.54 -0.14 13.76
C ASP A 110 21.70 1.03 14.74
N ARG A 111 20.77 1.97 14.73
CA ARG A 111 20.78 3.11 15.66
C ARG A 111 20.24 2.71 17.03
N VAL A 112 19.08 2.05 17.04
CA VAL A 112 18.35 1.71 18.25
C VAL A 112 19.10 0.70 19.11
N SER A 113 19.73 -0.32 18.49
CA SER A 113 20.51 -1.34 19.19
C SER A 113 21.67 -0.77 20.01
N ARG A 114 22.28 0.32 19.56
CA ARG A 114 23.35 0.99 20.34
C ARG A 114 22.79 1.60 21.63
N THR A 115 21.62 2.23 21.56
CA THR A 115 20.93 2.83 22.71
C THR A 115 20.31 1.77 23.61
N ALA A 116 19.77 0.69 23.05
CA ALA A 116 19.22 -0.43 23.82
C ALA A 116 20.28 -1.13 24.68
N LYS A 117 21.52 -1.28 24.15
CA LYS A 117 22.68 -1.84 24.90
C LYS A 117 23.08 -1.00 26.09
N SER A 118 22.82 0.32 26.11
CA SER A 118 23.07 1.19 27.25
C SER A 118 22.02 1.07 28.37
N GLY A 119 21.02 0.21 28.21
CA GLY A 119 19.97 -0.06 29.21
C GLY A 119 18.70 0.76 29.07
N ASN A 120 18.55 1.56 27.99
CA ASN A 120 17.32 2.33 27.74
C ASN A 120 16.15 1.38 27.44
N LYS A 121 15.07 1.47 28.22
CA LYS A 121 13.90 0.58 28.13
C LYS A 121 13.08 0.83 26.85
N GLU A 122 12.91 2.10 26.46
CA GLU A 122 12.15 2.45 25.26
C GLU A 122 12.86 1.93 24.00
N ALA A 123 14.19 2.12 23.91
CA ALA A 123 14.98 1.60 22.82
C ALA A 123 14.94 0.07 22.72
N ARG A 124 14.88 -0.65 23.85
CA ARG A 124 14.71 -2.11 23.84
C ARG A 124 13.33 -2.53 23.35
N ALA A 125 12.28 -1.79 23.72
CA ALA A 125 10.93 -2.07 23.22
C ALA A 125 10.86 -1.82 21.71
N GLU A 126 11.41 -0.72 21.23
CA GLU A 126 11.48 -0.41 19.81
C GLU A 126 12.31 -1.45 19.03
N GLU A 127 13.48 -1.87 19.54
CA GLU A 127 14.31 -2.90 18.96
C GLU A 127 13.54 -4.22 18.76
N ALA A 128 12.78 -4.65 19.79
CA ALA A 128 11.97 -5.86 19.70
C ALA A 128 10.88 -5.79 18.64
N VAL A 129 10.25 -4.64 18.45
CA VAL A 129 9.23 -4.42 17.40
C VAL A 129 9.88 -4.43 16.02
N LEU A 130 11.01 -3.76 15.86
CA LEU A 130 11.76 -3.74 14.60
C LEU A 130 12.22 -5.13 14.17
N GLU A 131 12.65 -5.97 15.12
CA GLU A 131 13.01 -7.38 14.86
C GLU A 131 11.81 -8.21 14.38
N LYS A 132 10.61 -8.01 14.96
CA LYS A 132 9.38 -8.66 14.48
C LYS A 132 9.07 -8.25 13.04
N VAL A 133 9.11 -6.95 12.75
CA VAL A 133 8.87 -6.44 11.40
C VAL A 133 9.91 -6.94 10.42
N LYS A 134 11.19 -6.87 10.78
CA LYS A 134 12.29 -7.36 9.94
C LYS A 134 12.04 -8.78 9.48
N LYS A 135 11.70 -9.67 10.41
CA LYS A 135 11.47 -11.09 10.12
C LYS A 135 10.42 -11.33 9.03
N VAL A 136 9.31 -10.58 9.02
CA VAL A 136 8.27 -10.77 8.00
C VAL A 136 8.64 -10.14 6.66
N VAL A 137 9.25 -8.95 6.66
CA VAL A 137 9.61 -8.28 5.41
C VAL A 137 10.78 -8.94 4.70
N GLU A 138 11.70 -9.61 5.41
CA GLU A 138 12.76 -10.46 4.83
C GLU A 138 12.19 -11.63 4.03
N GLU A 139 11.03 -12.16 4.44
CA GLU A 139 10.32 -13.22 3.73
C GLU A 139 9.39 -12.68 2.62
N ALA A 140 9.53 -11.40 2.23
CA ALA A 140 8.65 -10.69 1.31
C ALA A 140 7.18 -10.63 1.75
N ILE A 141 6.91 -10.78 3.04
CA ILE A 141 5.59 -10.65 3.64
C ILE A 141 5.40 -9.20 4.10
N PRO A 142 4.31 -8.51 3.68
CA PRO A 142 4.04 -7.14 4.11
C PRO A 142 3.99 -6.97 5.63
N ALA A 143 4.59 -5.88 6.14
CA ALA A 143 4.66 -5.60 7.58
C ALA A 143 3.27 -5.51 8.27
N ARG A 144 2.19 -5.21 7.54
CA ARG A 144 0.81 -5.25 8.05
C ARG A 144 0.34 -6.65 8.47
N GLN A 145 1.05 -7.71 8.06
CA GLN A 145 0.80 -9.09 8.50
C GLN A 145 1.62 -9.48 9.73
N ALA A 146 2.52 -8.62 10.20
CA ALA A 146 3.15 -8.81 11.50
C ALA A 146 2.11 -8.58 12.61
N GLU A 147 2.06 -9.49 13.56
CA GLU A 147 1.17 -9.36 14.72
C GLU A 147 1.73 -8.31 15.69
N LEU A 148 1.38 -7.03 15.44
CA LEU A 148 1.78 -5.89 16.24
C LEU A 148 0.59 -5.31 17.00
N SER A 149 0.80 -4.96 18.27
CA SER A 149 -0.18 -4.21 19.06
C SER A 149 -0.20 -2.72 18.65
N GLU A 150 -1.23 -1.98 19.07
CA GLU A 150 -1.33 -0.54 18.83
C GLU A 150 -0.13 0.22 19.42
N ASP A 151 0.31 -0.17 20.62
CA ASP A 151 1.48 0.42 21.27
C ASP A 151 2.77 0.14 20.48
N GLU A 152 2.91 -1.08 19.94
CA GLU A 152 4.05 -1.44 19.09
C GLU A 152 4.06 -0.66 17.76
N LEU A 153 2.90 -0.47 17.16
CA LEU A 153 2.76 0.35 15.94
C LEU A 153 3.15 1.81 16.18
N GLU A 154 2.78 2.37 17.32
CA GLU A 154 3.13 3.76 17.66
C GLU A 154 4.66 3.95 17.82
N LEU A 155 5.38 2.93 18.34
CA LEU A 155 6.85 2.97 18.46
C LEU A 155 7.59 3.11 17.12
N ILE A 156 7.01 2.62 16.03
CA ILE A 156 7.65 2.61 14.69
C ILE A 156 6.93 3.49 13.68
N LYS A 157 5.94 4.25 14.09
CA LYS A 157 5.08 5.07 13.23
C LYS A 157 5.86 6.08 12.38
N ASP A 158 6.91 6.66 12.93
CA ASP A 158 7.78 7.63 12.26
C ASP A 158 8.58 7.05 11.10
N LEU A 159 8.72 5.72 11.01
CA LEU A 159 9.35 5.05 9.88
C LEU A 159 8.53 5.11 8.59
N ASN A 160 7.21 5.36 8.70
CA ASN A 160 6.32 5.42 7.54
C ASN A 160 6.50 4.24 6.59
N LEU A 161 6.51 3.01 7.15
CA LEU A 161 6.70 1.80 6.37
C LEU A 161 5.62 1.66 5.29
N LEU A 162 6.05 1.32 4.08
CA LEU A 162 5.19 1.22 2.90
C LEU A 162 4.19 0.07 3.05
N THR A 163 4.66 -1.05 3.57
CA THR A 163 3.89 -2.28 3.71
C THR A 163 3.02 -2.34 4.96
N LEU A 164 3.09 -1.33 5.86
CA LEU A 164 2.10 -1.12 6.92
C LEU A 164 0.83 -0.42 6.43
N LYS A 165 0.90 0.30 5.30
CA LYS A 165 -0.25 1.04 4.78
C LYS A 165 -1.38 0.10 4.39
N PRO A 166 -2.65 0.48 4.66
CA PRO A 166 -3.81 -0.21 4.14
C PRO A 166 -3.74 -0.32 2.62
N THR A 167 -4.03 -1.49 2.09
CA THR A 167 -4.00 -1.74 0.65
C THR A 167 -5.36 -2.25 0.18
N LEU A 168 -5.92 -1.58 -0.83
CA LEU A 168 -7.12 -2.01 -1.55
C LEU A 168 -6.68 -2.55 -2.91
N TYR A 169 -7.07 -3.77 -3.25
CA TYR A 169 -6.86 -4.31 -4.57
C TYR A 169 -8.01 -3.92 -5.50
N VAL A 170 -7.66 -3.34 -6.66
CA VAL A 170 -8.61 -2.93 -7.70
C VAL A 170 -8.40 -3.84 -8.91
N ALA A 171 -9.28 -4.81 -9.08
CA ALA A 171 -9.25 -5.73 -10.22
C ALA A 171 -9.64 -4.97 -11.50
N ASN A 172 -8.69 -4.73 -12.40
CA ASN A 172 -8.91 -4.10 -13.69
C ASN A 172 -9.30 -5.17 -14.71
N VAL A 173 -10.54 -5.15 -15.15
CA VAL A 173 -11.15 -6.11 -16.09
C VAL A 173 -11.43 -5.44 -17.44
N SER A 174 -11.74 -6.24 -18.48
CA SER A 174 -12.19 -5.69 -19.76
C SER A 174 -13.57 -5.05 -19.64
N GLU A 175 -13.89 -4.12 -20.54
CA GLU A 175 -15.19 -3.43 -20.53
C GLU A 175 -16.35 -4.41 -20.72
N ASP A 176 -16.17 -5.41 -21.58
CA ASP A 176 -17.19 -6.44 -21.86
C ASP A 176 -17.48 -7.34 -20.64
N GLU A 177 -16.50 -7.54 -19.78
CA GLU A 177 -16.61 -8.38 -18.57
C GLU A 177 -17.02 -7.59 -17.33
N ALA A 178 -16.98 -6.25 -17.34
CA ALA A 178 -17.12 -5.42 -16.15
C ALA A 178 -18.41 -5.68 -15.35
N ALA A 179 -19.51 -6.03 -16.02
CA ALA A 179 -20.79 -6.29 -15.37
C ALA A 179 -20.87 -7.66 -14.66
N THR A 180 -20.09 -8.65 -15.09
CA THR A 180 -20.15 -10.05 -14.60
C THR A 180 -18.86 -10.53 -13.98
N ALA A 181 -17.77 -9.75 -14.08
CA ALA A 181 -16.43 -10.14 -13.68
C ALA A 181 -16.32 -10.63 -12.21
N GLU A 182 -17.18 -10.13 -11.35
CA GLU A 182 -17.21 -10.55 -9.95
C GLU A 182 -17.48 -12.05 -9.77
N ASN A 183 -18.29 -12.64 -10.66
CA ASN A 183 -18.73 -14.03 -10.57
C ASN A 183 -18.06 -14.95 -11.60
N ASP A 184 -17.69 -14.40 -12.77
CA ASP A 184 -17.31 -15.19 -13.94
C ASP A 184 -15.82 -15.10 -14.31
N ASN A 185 -15.09 -14.10 -13.77
CA ASN A 185 -13.68 -13.90 -14.11
C ASN A 185 -12.75 -14.63 -13.12
N GLU A 186 -12.02 -15.62 -13.62
CA GLU A 186 -11.09 -16.44 -12.83
C GLU A 186 -9.94 -15.64 -12.19
N TYR A 187 -9.48 -14.55 -12.82
CA TYR A 187 -8.43 -13.69 -12.27
C TYR A 187 -8.96 -12.88 -11.08
N VAL A 188 -10.20 -12.39 -11.18
CA VAL A 188 -10.87 -11.70 -10.06
C VAL A 188 -11.08 -12.65 -8.88
N ALA A 189 -11.48 -13.89 -9.15
CA ALA A 189 -11.63 -14.92 -8.11
C ALA A 189 -10.31 -15.16 -7.36
N LYS A 190 -9.18 -15.28 -8.07
CA LYS A 190 -7.85 -15.43 -7.45
C LYS A 190 -7.47 -14.23 -6.57
N VAL A 191 -7.74 -13.00 -7.03
CA VAL A 191 -7.45 -11.78 -6.24
C VAL A 191 -8.33 -11.68 -4.98
N LYS A 192 -9.57 -12.18 -5.03
CA LYS A 192 -10.46 -12.25 -3.86
C LYS A 192 -10.00 -13.27 -2.82
N GLU A 193 -9.43 -14.38 -3.27
CA GLU A 193 -8.92 -15.44 -2.39
C GLU A 193 -7.60 -15.03 -1.71
N TYR A 194 -6.76 -14.25 -2.41
CA TYR A 194 -5.51 -13.72 -1.89
C TYR A 194 -5.71 -12.70 -0.76
#